data_70b12b977d41eb4680ad825ddac9a569
#
_entry.id   70b12b977d41eb4680ad825ddac9a569
#
_cell.length_a   1.000
_cell.length_b   1.000
_cell.length_c   1.000
_cell.angle_alpha   90.00
_cell.angle_beta   90.00
_cell.angle_gamma   90.00
#
_symmetry.space_group_name_H-M   'P 1'
#
loop_
_entity.id
_entity.type
_entity.pdbx_description
1 polymer ?
#
loop_
_entity_poly.entity_id
_entity_poly.type
_entity_poly.pdbx_seq_one_letter_code
_entity_poly.pdbx_strand_id
1 'polypeptide(L)'
;METVGNPRAEEILEALDNEQRAVALATRGPVCVIAGAGTGKTRAITHRIAYAAAIGTMDPHKVLALTFTARAAGEMRTRLRSLGVPAVAARTIHAAALKQLTFFWPQVFGGRTPDLLTTKSGFLTEAIKRAQLQGELSITSRDLLRDIATEIEWAKVSQVAPSDYLSESQKRTVKPRINPEQL
;
A
#
# COMPACT_ATOMS: atom_id res chain seq x y z
N MET A 1 43.50 -3.70 -4.39
CA MET A 1 43.06 -2.60 -3.51
C MET A 1 42.12 -3.24 -2.48
N GLU A 2 42.69 -3.67 -1.35
CA GLU A 2 41.96 -4.26 -0.24
C GLU A 2 40.90 -3.24 0.24
N THR A 3 39.66 -3.59 0.15
CA THR A 3 38.59 -2.86 0.82
C THR A 3 38.81 -2.98 2.33
N VAL A 4 39.41 -1.95 2.93
CA VAL A 4 39.38 -1.78 4.39
C VAL A 4 37.91 -1.93 4.78
N GLY A 5 37.59 -3.01 5.49
CA GLY A 5 36.23 -3.34 5.87
C GLY A 5 35.59 -2.15 6.57
N ASN A 6 34.41 -1.75 6.11
CA ASN A 6 33.63 -0.73 6.80
C ASN A 6 33.12 -1.36 8.12
N PRO A 7 33.64 -0.98 9.31
CA PRO A 7 33.29 -1.64 10.57
C PRO A 7 31.79 -1.67 10.82
N ARG A 8 31.09 -0.64 10.37
CA ARG A 8 29.63 -0.56 10.49
C ARG A 8 28.91 -1.56 9.57
N ALA A 9 29.45 -1.82 8.39
CA ALA A 9 28.89 -2.81 7.48
C ALA A 9 29.02 -4.23 8.03
N GLU A 10 30.13 -4.54 8.68
CA GLU A 10 30.37 -5.82 9.35
C GLU A 10 29.45 -6.01 10.55
N GLU A 11 29.32 -5.01 11.42
CA GLU A 11 28.38 -5.01 12.55
C GLU A 11 26.93 -5.28 12.14
N ILE A 12 26.49 -4.68 11.02
CA ILE A 12 25.14 -4.92 10.47
C ILE A 12 24.96 -6.40 10.09
N LEU A 13 25.99 -7.07 9.62
CA LEU A 13 25.92 -8.47 9.19
C LEU A 13 26.05 -9.46 10.33
N GLU A 14 26.75 -9.13 11.42
CA GLU A 14 26.95 -10.01 12.57
C GLU A 14 25.65 -10.41 13.27
N ALA A 15 24.65 -9.52 13.21
CA ALA A 15 23.35 -9.76 13.81
C ALA A 15 22.49 -10.77 13.04
N LEU A 16 22.93 -11.29 11.88
CA LEU A 16 22.14 -12.08 10.95
C LEU A 16 22.57 -13.55 10.95
N ASP A 17 21.60 -14.46 10.78
CA ASP A 17 21.90 -15.84 10.42
C ASP A 17 22.42 -15.92 8.96
N ASN A 18 22.87 -17.10 8.56
CA ASN A 18 23.50 -17.30 7.25
C ASN A 18 22.55 -16.96 6.08
N GLU A 19 21.27 -17.30 6.19
CA GLU A 19 20.28 -17.06 5.16
C GLU A 19 19.93 -15.57 5.06
N GLN A 20 19.71 -14.92 6.20
CA GLN A 20 19.47 -13.49 6.28
C GLN A 20 20.69 -12.70 5.80
N ARG A 21 21.91 -13.17 6.12
CA ARG A 21 23.15 -12.57 5.65
C ARG A 21 23.29 -12.65 4.12
N ALA A 22 22.92 -13.77 3.53
CA ALA A 22 22.89 -13.91 2.07
C ALA A 22 21.96 -12.88 1.41
N VAL A 23 20.78 -12.66 1.99
CA VAL A 23 19.84 -11.61 1.54
C VAL A 23 20.45 -10.21 1.70
N ALA A 24 21.11 -9.93 2.82
CA ALA A 24 21.71 -8.63 3.08
C ALA A 24 22.85 -8.29 2.11
N LEU A 25 23.66 -9.28 1.75
CA LEU A 25 24.76 -9.15 0.80
C LEU A 25 24.30 -8.96 -0.66
N ALA A 26 23.11 -9.42 -1.01
CA ALA A 26 22.55 -9.28 -2.36
C ALA A 26 22.04 -7.84 -2.61
N THR A 27 22.93 -6.85 -2.65
CA THR A 27 22.59 -5.41 -2.70
C THR A 27 22.15 -4.92 -4.08
N ARG A 28 22.41 -5.66 -5.15
CA ARG A 28 22.09 -5.27 -6.53
C ARG A 28 21.10 -6.23 -7.18
N GLY A 29 20.33 -5.70 -8.12
CA GLY A 29 19.35 -6.47 -8.90
C GLY A 29 18.10 -6.89 -8.12
N PRO A 30 17.14 -7.51 -8.79
CA PRO A 30 15.94 -8.05 -8.18
C PRO A 30 16.27 -9.28 -7.32
N VAL A 31 15.75 -9.30 -6.10
CA VAL A 31 15.91 -10.40 -5.14
C VAL A 31 14.54 -10.84 -4.65
N CYS A 32 14.22 -12.11 -4.82
CA CYS A 32 13.03 -12.73 -4.26
C CYS A 32 13.41 -13.55 -3.03
N VAL A 33 12.78 -13.27 -1.89
CA VAL A 33 13.01 -13.99 -0.62
C VAL A 33 11.78 -14.79 -0.26
N ILE A 34 11.88 -16.12 -0.34
CA ILE A 34 10.82 -17.04 0.04
C ILE A 34 11.10 -17.51 1.46
N ALA A 35 10.23 -17.15 2.40
CA ALA A 35 10.44 -17.44 3.80
C ALA A 35 9.12 -17.57 4.56
N GLY A 36 9.02 -18.50 5.51
CA GLY A 36 7.86 -18.75 6.36
C GLY A 36 7.54 -17.59 7.31
N ALA A 37 6.41 -17.68 8.01
CA ALA A 37 6.10 -16.74 9.08
C ALA A 37 7.12 -16.85 10.23
N GLY A 38 7.54 -15.72 10.80
CA GLY A 38 8.48 -15.71 11.94
C GLY A 38 9.97 -15.89 11.59
N THR A 39 10.35 -16.18 10.36
CA THR A 39 11.74 -16.41 9.93
C THR A 39 12.62 -15.15 9.84
N GLY A 40 12.11 -13.99 10.24
CA GLY A 40 12.90 -12.76 10.23
C GLY A 40 12.97 -12.02 8.88
N LYS A 41 12.04 -12.25 7.94
CA LYS A 41 11.99 -11.54 6.65
C LYS A 41 12.22 -10.02 6.75
N THR A 42 11.51 -9.38 7.68
CA THR A 42 11.64 -7.93 7.88
C THR A 42 13.04 -7.55 8.37
N ARG A 43 13.66 -8.41 9.20
CA ARG A 43 15.03 -8.22 9.65
C ARG A 43 16.00 -8.30 8.48
N ALA A 44 15.92 -9.32 7.66
CA ALA A 44 16.76 -9.48 6.47
C ALA A 44 16.65 -8.28 5.52
N ILE A 45 15.43 -7.81 5.24
CA ILE A 45 15.19 -6.67 4.36
C ILE A 45 15.77 -5.36 4.95
N THR A 46 15.56 -5.08 6.24
CA THR A 46 16.08 -3.85 6.85
C THR A 46 17.59 -3.84 6.93
N HIS A 47 18.23 -4.98 7.21
CA HIS A 47 19.68 -5.11 7.20
C HIS A 47 20.27 -5.03 5.80
N ARG A 48 19.60 -5.60 4.78
CA ARG A 48 19.98 -5.40 3.36
C ARG A 48 20.05 -3.93 2.99
N ILE A 49 19.03 -3.16 3.36
CA ILE A 49 18.98 -1.72 3.10
C ILE A 49 20.10 -0.99 3.84
N ALA A 50 20.28 -1.29 5.14
CA ALA A 50 21.32 -0.67 5.95
C ALA A 50 22.72 -1.01 5.47
N TYR A 51 22.97 -2.28 5.12
CA TYR A 51 24.24 -2.74 4.58
C TYR A 51 24.56 -2.07 3.24
N ALA A 52 23.60 -2.05 2.31
CA ALA A 52 23.77 -1.40 1.00
C ALA A 52 24.06 0.09 1.13
N ALA A 53 23.44 0.77 2.09
CA ALA A 53 23.73 2.17 2.40
C ALA A 53 25.13 2.34 3.00
N ALA A 54 25.53 1.46 3.93
CA ALA A 54 26.84 1.51 4.58
C ALA A 54 28.01 1.33 3.59
N ILE A 55 27.86 0.46 2.60
CA ILE A 55 28.87 0.25 1.55
C ILE A 55 28.70 1.19 0.33
N GLY A 56 27.75 2.15 0.39
CA GLY A 56 27.55 3.17 -0.65
C GLY A 56 26.92 2.68 -1.96
N THR A 57 26.36 1.46 -2.00
CA THR A 57 25.68 0.92 -3.20
C THR A 57 24.24 1.41 -3.36
N MET A 58 23.68 2.02 -2.30
CA MET A 58 22.30 2.51 -2.25
C MET A 58 22.22 3.84 -1.50
N ASP A 59 21.56 4.82 -2.11
CA ASP A 59 21.24 6.10 -1.46
C ASP A 59 19.97 5.93 -0.61
N PRO A 60 20.03 6.07 0.73
CA PRO A 60 18.86 5.90 1.60
C PRO A 60 17.68 6.81 1.27
N HIS A 61 17.93 8.00 0.70
CA HIS A 61 16.90 8.95 0.30
C HIS A 61 16.08 8.48 -0.92
N LYS A 62 16.64 7.56 -1.70
CA LYS A 62 16.01 6.98 -2.90
C LYS A 62 15.39 5.62 -2.66
N VAL A 63 15.33 5.17 -1.41
CA VAL A 63 14.75 3.86 -1.03
C VAL A 63 13.32 4.02 -0.55
N LEU A 64 12.43 3.25 -1.14
CA LEU A 64 11.05 3.09 -0.69
C LEU A 64 10.83 1.66 -0.21
N ALA A 65 10.64 1.49 1.10
CA ALA A 65 10.32 0.21 1.73
C ALA A 65 8.82 0.11 1.94
N LEU A 66 8.17 -0.86 1.29
CA LEU A 66 6.72 -1.02 1.29
C LEU A 66 6.27 -2.19 2.16
N THR A 67 5.13 -2.02 2.82
CA THR A 67 4.46 -3.04 3.60
C THR A 67 2.93 -2.89 3.53
N PHE A 68 2.19 -3.91 3.99
CA PHE A 68 0.73 -3.88 3.93
C PHE A 68 0.08 -3.07 5.05
N THR A 69 0.66 -3.06 6.26
CA THR A 69 0.01 -2.44 7.43
C THR A 69 0.78 -1.24 7.96
N ALA A 70 0.06 -0.28 8.54
CA ALA A 70 0.65 0.89 9.18
C ALA A 70 1.57 0.49 10.36
N ARG A 71 1.20 -0.55 11.10
CA ARG A 71 2.01 -1.11 12.19
C ARG A 71 3.35 -1.62 11.67
N ALA A 72 3.34 -2.47 10.64
CA ALA A 72 4.57 -3.01 10.05
C ALA A 72 5.45 -1.89 9.45
N ALA A 73 4.85 -0.85 8.85
CA ALA A 73 5.59 0.32 8.39
C ALA A 73 6.25 1.08 9.57
N GLY A 74 5.57 1.18 10.71
CA GLY A 74 6.11 1.78 11.94
C GLY A 74 7.30 0.97 12.49
N GLU A 75 7.15 -0.34 12.62
CA GLU A 75 8.22 -1.25 13.07
C GLU A 75 9.43 -1.20 12.14
N MET A 76 9.20 -1.17 10.82
CA MET A 76 10.27 -1.06 9.83
C MET A 76 11.03 0.27 9.96
N ARG A 77 10.34 1.41 10.15
CA ARG A 77 10.98 2.71 10.39
C ARG A 77 11.84 2.70 11.65
N THR A 78 11.34 2.12 12.74
CA THR A 78 12.09 2.03 13.99
C THR A 78 13.38 1.22 13.79
N ARG A 79 13.32 0.07 13.11
CA ARG A 79 14.49 -0.75 12.81
C ARG A 79 15.49 -0.05 11.90
N LEU A 80 15.02 0.62 10.84
CA LEU A 80 15.90 1.37 9.94
C LEU A 80 16.60 2.53 10.65
N ARG A 81 15.92 3.19 11.60
CA ARG A 81 16.55 4.20 12.45
C ARG A 81 17.64 3.62 13.34
N SER A 82 17.37 2.50 14.03
CA SER A 82 18.37 1.83 14.87
C SER A 82 19.58 1.34 14.08
N LEU A 83 19.38 0.96 12.81
CA LEU A 83 20.43 0.61 11.86
C LEU A 83 21.11 1.83 11.23
N GLY A 84 20.73 3.06 11.63
CA GLY A 84 21.34 4.32 11.21
C GLY A 84 21.00 4.76 9.79
N VAL A 85 19.87 4.34 9.25
CA VAL A 85 19.35 4.76 7.95
C VAL A 85 17.94 5.39 8.06
N PRO A 86 17.80 6.49 8.82
CA PRO A 86 16.49 7.12 9.08
C PRO A 86 15.86 7.76 7.85
N ALA A 87 16.63 8.02 6.80
CA ALA A 87 16.17 8.66 5.58
C ALA A 87 15.32 7.76 4.69
N VAL A 88 15.35 6.44 4.91
CA VAL A 88 14.56 5.47 4.13
C VAL A 88 13.07 5.68 4.34
N ALA A 89 12.34 5.81 3.25
CA ALA A 89 10.89 5.97 3.28
C ALA A 89 10.20 4.61 3.47
N ALA A 90 9.84 4.24 4.71
CA ALA A 90 9.03 3.06 5.00
C ALA A 90 7.55 3.43 5.13
N ARG A 91 6.69 2.87 4.26
CA ARG A 91 5.27 3.22 4.11
C ARG A 91 4.42 2.00 3.81
N THR A 92 3.11 2.13 4.00
CA THR A 92 2.17 1.21 3.35
C THR A 92 2.07 1.54 1.86
N ILE A 93 1.65 0.56 1.05
CA ILE A 93 1.42 0.75 -0.39
C ILE A 93 0.44 1.91 -0.63
N HIS A 94 -0.68 1.94 0.11
CA HIS A 94 -1.67 3.02 0.02
C HIS A 94 -1.09 4.40 0.38
N ALA A 95 -0.30 4.50 1.45
CA ALA A 95 0.31 5.77 1.85
C ALA A 95 1.39 6.24 0.84
N ALA A 96 2.09 5.32 0.19
CA ALA A 96 3.03 5.65 -0.87
C ALA A 96 2.30 6.15 -2.13
N ALA A 97 1.24 5.45 -2.54
CA ALA A 97 0.41 5.85 -3.68
C ALA A 97 -0.24 7.23 -3.45
N LEU A 98 -0.82 7.45 -2.26
CA LEU A 98 -1.41 8.74 -1.91
C LEU A 98 -0.36 9.87 -1.98
N LYS A 99 0.85 9.63 -1.49
CA LYS A 99 1.92 10.64 -1.56
C LYS A 99 2.28 10.99 -3.00
N GLN A 100 2.36 9.99 -3.89
CA GLN A 100 2.63 10.22 -5.31
C GLN A 100 1.46 10.97 -5.97
N LEU A 101 0.23 10.54 -5.71
CA LEU A 101 -0.97 11.21 -6.20
C LEU A 101 -0.99 12.69 -5.79
N THR A 102 -0.75 12.99 -4.52
CA THR A 102 -0.72 14.37 -4.01
C THR A 102 0.39 15.20 -4.66
N PHE A 103 1.55 14.58 -4.93
CA PHE A 103 2.67 15.27 -5.57
C PHE A 103 2.38 15.62 -7.03
N PHE A 104 1.81 14.68 -7.80
CA PHE A 104 1.57 14.87 -9.22
C PHE A 104 0.23 15.56 -9.53
N TRP A 105 -0.71 15.59 -8.60
CA TRP A 105 -2.05 16.13 -8.81
C TRP A 105 -2.07 17.54 -9.42
N PRO A 106 -1.36 18.53 -8.86
CA PRO A 106 -1.35 19.89 -9.41
C PRO A 106 -0.80 19.97 -10.84
N GLN A 107 0.11 19.05 -11.18
CA GLN A 107 0.77 19.03 -12.49
C GLN A 107 -0.11 18.40 -13.58
N VAL A 108 -0.92 17.41 -13.22
CA VAL A 108 -1.74 16.62 -14.16
C VAL A 108 -3.15 17.17 -14.26
N PHE A 109 -3.77 17.52 -13.14
CA PHE A 109 -5.18 17.92 -13.07
C PHE A 109 -5.37 19.41 -12.76
N GLY A 110 -4.33 20.09 -12.33
CA GLY A 110 -4.41 21.46 -11.82
C GLY A 110 -5.08 21.55 -10.45
N GLY A 111 -4.95 22.72 -9.80
CA GLY A 111 -5.60 22.99 -8.52
C GLY A 111 -5.09 22.17 -7.34
N ARG A 112 -5.86 22.20 -6.25
CA ARG A 112 -5.54 21.50 -4.99
C ARG A 112 -5.97 20.03 -5.06
N THR A 113 -5.15 19.15 -4.50
CA THR A 113 -5.51 17.74 -4.30
C THR A 113 -6.79 17.64 -3.48
N PRO A 114 -7.78 16.81 -3.90
CA PRO A 114 -8.99 16.56 -3.11
C PRO A 114 -8.67 16.03 -1.70
N ASP A 115 -9.52 16.38 -0.76
CA ASP A 115 -9.37 15.89 0.61
C ASP A 115 -9.68 14.39 0.69
N LEU A 116 -8.89 13.67 1.48
CA LEU A 116 -9.10 12.25 1.70
C LEU A 116 -10.30 12.03 2.65
N LEU A 117 -11.30 11.31 2.18
CA LEU A 117 -12.42 10.91 3.03
C LEU A 117 -11.98 9.84 4.03
N THR A 118 -12.13 10.12 5.30
CA THR A 118 -11.86 9.16 6.38
C THR A 118 -12.92 8.08 6.49
N THR A 119 -14.15 8.41 6.08
CA THR A 119 -15.29 7.47 6.03
C THR A 119 -16.20 7.82 4.86
N LYS A 120 -16.68 6.81 4.16
CA LYS A 120 -17.61 6.95 3.02
C LYS A 120 -19.08 6.99 3.45
N SER A 121 -19.40 6.56 4.68
CA SER A 121 -20.78 6.32 5.12
C SER A 121 -21.67 7.57 5.00
N GLY A 122 -21.16 8.74 5.39
CA GLY A 122 -21.93 9.99 5.31
C GLY A 122 -22.31 10.34 3.87
N PHE A 123 -21.37 10.24 2.95
CA PHE A 123 -21.61 10.53 1.53
C PHE A 123 -22.56 9.52 0.87
N LEU A 124 -22.39 8.23 1.19
CA LEU A 124 -23.28 7.19 0.70
C LEU A 124 -24.70 7.35 1.24
N THR A 125 -24.85 7.69 2.51
CA THR A 125 -26.17 7.97 3.10
C THR A 125 -26.87 9.14 2.40
N GLU A 126 -26.15 10.20 2.11
CA GLU A 126 -26.71 11.36 1.41
C GLU A 126 -27.07 11.03 -0.04
N ALA A 127 -26.21 10.27 -0.75
CA ALA A 127 -26.49 9.82 -2.12
C ALA A 127 -27.73 8.92 -2.17
N ILE A 128 -27.84 7.96 -1.24
CA ILE A 128 -29.02 7.08 -1.14
C ILE A 128 -30.30 7.91 -0.90
N LYS A 129 -30.27 8.87 0.03
CA LYS A 129 -31.43 9.74 0.29
C LYS A 129 -31.84 10.51 -0.95
N ARG A 130 -30.90 11.05 -1.72
CA ARG A 130 -31.19 11.76 -2.97
C ARG A 130 -31.85 10.85 -3.99
N ALA A 131 -31.29 9.65 -4.22
CA ALA A 131 -31.85 8.67 -5.13
C ALA A 131 -33.27 8.21 -4.71
N GLN A 132 -33.52 8.03 -3.41
CA GLN A 132 -34.85 7.72 -2.89
C GLN A 132 -35.86 8.86 -3.12
N LEU A 133 -35.46 10.10 -2.89
CA LEU A 133 -36.31 11.27 -3.14
C LEU A 133 -36.63 11.48 -4.61
N GLN A 134 -35.76 11.05 -5.50
CA GLN A 134 -35.97 11.09 -6.96
C GLN A 134 -36.74 9.88 -7.47
N GLY A 135 -37.09 8.93 -6.61
CA GLY A 135 -37.80 7.71 -7.00
C GLY A 135 -36.94 6.66 -7.71
N GLU A 136 -35.62 6.90 -7.78
CA GLU A 136 -34.67 6.01 -8.46
C GLU A 136 -34.31 4.78 -7.61
N LEU A 137 -34.49 4.85 -6.29
CA LEU A 137 -34.18 3.80 -5.36
C LEU A 137 -35.37 3.51 -4.42
N SER A 138 -35.97 2.31 -4.52
CA SER A 138 -37.12 1.93 -3.71
C SER A 138 -36.80 1.01 -2.53
N ILE A 139 -35.52 0.63 -2.32
CA ILE A 139 -35.12 -0.33 -1.32
C ILE A 139 -34.81 0.34 0.03
N THR A 140 -35.44 -0.15 1.09
CA THR A 140 -35.14 0.16 2.50
C THR A 140 -34.65 -1.08 3.24
N SER A 141 -33.37 -1.43 3.07
CA SER A 141 -32.76 -2.52 3.83
C SER A 141 -31.75 -1.94 4.83
N ARG A 142 -31.65 -2.54 6.02
CA ARG A 142 -30.61 -2.19 7.01
C ARG A 142 -29.19 -2.38 6.46
N ASP A 143 -29.04 -3.30 5.53
CA ASP A 143 -27.75 -3.65 4.92
C ASP A 143 -27.45 -2.86 3.65
N LEU A 144 -28.41 -2.06 3.15
CA LEU A 144 -28.31 -1.33 1.89
C LEU A 144 -27.02 -0.51 1.77
N LEU A 145 -26.69 0.25 2.81
CA LEU A 145 -25.49 1.08 2.82
C LEU A 145 -24.20 0.25 2.65
N ARG A 146 -24.16 -0.90 3.33
CA ARG A 146 -23.00 -1.82 3.24
C ARG A 146 -22.91 -2.48 1.87
N ASP A 147 -24.05 -2.89 1.34
CA ASP A 147 -24.09 -3.58 0.05
C ASP A 147 -23.75 -2.63 -1.10
N ILE A 148 -24.27 -1.39 -1.09
CA ILE A 148 -23.86 -0.35 -2.04
C ILE A 148 -22.36 -0.02 -1.89
N ALA A 149 -21.86 0.14 -0.67
CA ALA A 149 -20.44 0.38 -0.44
C ALA A 149 -19.56 -0.75 -1.01
N THR A 150 -20.00 -2.00 -0.88
CA THR A 150 -19.28 -3.17 -1.41
C THR A 150 -19.26 -3.16 -2.94
N GLU A 151 -20.37 -2.82 -3.57
CA GLU A 151 -20.46 -2.75 -5.04
C GLU A 151 -19.60 -1.61 -5.61
N ILE A 152 -19.61 -0.45 -4.97
CA ILE A 152 -18.72 0.67 -5.36
C ILE A 152 -17.24 0.28 -5.21
N GLU A 153 -16.87 -0.40 -4.13
CA GLU A 153 -15.48 -0.88 -3.97
C GLU A 153 -15.11 -1.89 -5.05
N TRP A 154 -16.01 -2.85 -5.36
CA TRP A 154 -15.77 -3.80 -6.43
C TRP A 154 -15.58 -3.08 -7.78
N ALA A 155 -16.46 -2.15 -8.14
CA ALA A 155 -16.36 -1.40 -9.39
C ALA A 155 -15.02 -0.64 -9.50
N LYS A 156 -14.60 0.03 -8.41
CA LYS A 156 -13.32 0.75 -8.36
C LYS A 156 -12.11 -0.18 -8.49
N VAL A 157 -12.08 -1.29 -7.77
CA VAL A 157 -10.97 -2.26 -7.81
C VAL A 157 -10.89 -2.93 -9.18
N SER A 158 -12.05 -3.18 -9.80
CA SER A 158 -12.15 -3.76 -11.15
C SER A 158 -12.01 -2.72 -12.27
N GLN A 159 -11.83 -1.44 -11.94
CA GLN A 159 -11.75 -0.32 -12.89
C GLN A 159 -12.97 -0.22 -13.82
N VAL A 160 -14.14 -0.54 -13.29
CA VAL A 160 -15.42 -0.46 -14.01
C VAL A 160 -15.97 0.95 -13.87
N ALA A 161 -16.23 1.61 -15.01
CA ALA A 161 -16.88 2.92 -15.03
C ALA A 161 -18.36 2.82 -14.63
N PRO A 162 -18.97 3.86 -14.06
CA PRO A 162 -20.40 3.84 -13.72
C PRO A 162 -21.30 3.47 -14.90
N SER A 163 -20.99 3.95 -16.11
CA SER A 163 -21.71 3.61 -17.35
C SER A 163 -21.70 2.12 -17.69
N ASP A 164 -20.65 1.41 -17.29
CA ASP A 164 -20.43 0.02 -17.67
C ASP A 164 -20.82 -0.95 -16.54
N TYR A 165 -21.21 -0.40 -15.38
CA TYR A 165 -21.46 -1.19 -14.18
C TYR A 165 -22.50 -2.28 -14.40
N LEU A 166 -23.63 -1.96 -15.04
CA LEU A 166 -24.73 -2.91 -15.27
C LEU A 166 -24.24 -4.11 -16.10
N SER A 167 -23.58 -3.87 -17.22
CA SER A 167 -23.09 -4.92 -18.11
C SER A 167 -22.01 -5.77 -17.47
N GLU A 168 -21.07 -5.16 -16.73
CA GLU A 168 -19.97 -5.86 -16.10
C GLU A 168 -20.42 -6.64 -14.84
N SER A 169 -21.41 -6.12 -14.11
CA SER A 169 -21.98 -6.82 -12.95
C SER A 169 -22.69 -8.13 -13.35
N GLN A 170 -23.30 -8.16 -14.53
CA GLN A 170 -23.95 -9.36 -15.07
C GLN A 170 -22.97 -10.49 -15.44
N LYS A 171 -21.71 -10.16 -15.76
CA LYS A 171 -20.65 -11.13 -16.10
C LYS A 171 -20.03 -11.80 -14.87
N ARG A 172 -20.30 -11.29 -13.67
CA ARG A 172 -19.69 -11.79 -12.43
C ARG A 172 -20.15 -13.18 -12.07
N THR A 173 -19.22 -14.01 -11.60
CA THR A 173 -19.52 -15.31 -10.99
C THR A 173 -20.30 -15.15 -9.68
N VAL A 174 -19.89 -14.17 -8.86
CA VAL A 174 -20.59 -13.82 -7.61
C VAL A 174 -21.48 -12.61 -7.89
N LYS A 175 -22.78 -12.82 -7.87
CA LYS A 175 -23.75 -11.76 -8.15
C LYS A 175 -23.80 -10.73 -7.02
N PRO A 176 -24.10 -9.45 -7.35
CA PRO A 176 -24.38 -8.43 -6.36
C PRO A 176 -25.53 -8.82 -5.43
N ARG A 177 -25.47 -8.37 -4.20
CA ARG A 177 -26.58 -8.55 -3.25
C ARG A 177 -27.74 -7.60 -3.51
N ILE A 178 -27.47 -6.52 -4.23
CA ILE A 178 -28.46 -5.55 -4.69
C ILE A 178 -28.69 -5.79 -6.16
N ASN A 179 -29.94 -5.59 -6.63
CA ASN A 179 -30.20 -5.61 -8.07
C ASN A 179 -29.39 -4.49 -8.76
N PRO A 180 -28.51 -4.82 -9.72
CA PRO A 180 -27.68 -3.83 -10.40
C PRO A 180 -28.49 -2.71 -11.12
N GLU A 181 -29.73 -2.99 -11.52
CA GLU A 181 -30.61 -2.01 -12.15
C GLU A 181 -31.12 -0.93 -11.19
N GLN A 182 -30.89 -1.10 -9.88
CA GLN A 182 -31.32 -0.20 -8.82
C GLN A 182 -30.14 0.64 -8.25
N LEU A 183 -28.95 0.44 -8.77
CA LEU A 183 -27.72 1.17 -8.45
C LEU A 183 -27.33 2.15 -9.51
#